data_69b233c2094d2a3dd13e1e849c6a091e
#
_entry.id   69b233c2094d2a3dd13e1e849c6a091e
#
_cell.length_a   1.000
_cell.length_b   1.000
_cell.length_c   1.000
_cell.angle_alpha   90.00
_cell.angle_beta   90.00
_cell.angle_gamma   90.00
#
_symmetry.space_group_name_H-M   'P 1'
#
loop_
_entity.id
_entity.type
_entity.pdbx_description
1 polymer ?
#
loop_
_entity_poly.entity_id
_entity_poly.type
_entity_poly.pdbx_seq_one_letter_code
_entity_poly.pdbx_strand_id
1 'polypeptide(L)'
;VDLIIAVPICNGLSGTISTMTTIAKSLDLNIITVDCYVTAVVQEYLIKRIKKAHEENVNDLEIQLITNEVIDSCNTLIIPENLDQLIRGGRMTPLAAKLGKLLKIAPVLQINKATSGRIDTLQKVRTFRKALEKAMDQMEIDHVNQGDDWHVAIAHVNNISEAQSLYRKMSDRFPKAEIEVIELCSPVAA
;
A
#
# COMPACT_ATOMS: atom_id res chain seq x y z
N VAL A 1 21.02 4.83 21.62
CA VAL A 1 20.54 4.73 20.22
C VAL A 1 20.63 6.13 19.64
N ASP A 2 21.48 6.33 18.63
CA ASP A 2 21.77 7.67 18.13
C ASP A 2 20.63 8.25 17.30
N LEU A 3 19.93 7.41 16.51
CA LEU A 3 18.77 7.77 15.71
C LEU A 3 17.82 6.58 15.56
N ILE A 4 16.53 6.83 15.66
CA ILE A 4 15.47 5.86 15.36
C ILE A 4 14.73 6.33 14.11
N ILE A 5 14.69 5.50 13.06
CA ILE A 5 13.82 5.73 11.92
C ILE A 5 12.63 4.76 12.02
N ALA A 6 11.43 5.31 12.17
CA ALA A 6 10.22 4.54 12.32
C ALA A 6 9.28 4.73 11.13
N VAL A 7 8.83 3.63 10.56
CA VAL A 7 7.86 3.60 9.45
C VAL A 7 6.61 2.83 9.92
N PRO A 8 5.78 3.46 10.77
CA PRO A 8 4.54 2.82 11.24
C PRO A 8 3.46 2.85 10.17
N ILE A 9 2.30 2.24 10.47
CA ILE A 9 1.13 2.35 9.61
C ILE A 9 0.75 3.83 9.41
N CYS A 10 0.38 4.19 8.18
CA CYS A 10 0.16 5.58 7.79
C CYS A 10 -0.95 6.28 8.58
N ASN A 11 -0.87 7.60 8.70
CA ASN A 11 -1.83 8.43 9.44
C ASN A 11 -3.27 8.33 8.91
N GLY A 12 -3.45 8.05 7.63
CA GLY A 12 -4.77 7.88 7.05
C GLY A 12 -5.55 6.67 7.60
N LEU A 13 -4.82 5.67 8.12
CA LEU A 13 -5.38 4.42 8.67
C LEU A 13 -5.32 4.37 10.20
N SER A 14 -4.32 5.00 10.85
CA SER A 14 -4.08 4.85 12.28
C SER A 14 -3.43 6.09 12.91
N GLY A 15 -3.74 6.35 14.18
CA GLY A 15 -3.07 7.37 14.98
C GLY A 15 -1.68 6.97 15.50
N THR A 16 -1.10 5.87 15.05
CA THR A 16 0.17 5.31 15.56
C THR A 16 1.32 6.31 15.45
N ILE A 17 1.46 7.02 14.32
CA ILE A 17 2.51 8.04 14.14
C ILE A 17 2.42 9.12 15.21
N SER A 18 1.23 9.68 15.44
CA SER A 18 1.00 10.72 16.42
C SER A 18 1.34 10.26 17.84
N THR A 19 0.95 9.03 18.18
CA THR A 19 1.27 8.41 19.49
C THR A 19 2.77 8.21 19.64
N MET A 20 3.45 7.64 18.66
CA MET A 20 4.90 7.43 18.68
C MET A 20 5.66 8.76 18.83
N THR A 21 5.29 9.78 18.07
CA THR A 21 5.91 11.10 18.14
C THR A 21 5.73 11.75 19.52
N THR A 22 4.54 11.59 20.13
CA THR A 22 4.27 12.13 21.47
C THR A 22 5.11 11.42 22.53
N ILE A 23 5.18 10.09 22.49
CA ILE A 23 5.98 9.30 23.44
C ILE A 23 7.46 9.59 23.26
N ALA A 24 7.96 9.64 22.04
CA ALA A 24 9.35 9.94 21.77
C ALA A 24 9.79 11.30 22.33
N LYS A 25 8.95 12.33 22.18
CA LYS A 25 9.19 13.63 22.81
C LYS A 25 9.22 13.56 24.33
N SER A 26 8.37 12.77 24.96
CA SER A 26 8.33 12.64 26.42
C SER A 26 9.55 11.89 26.99
N LEU A 27 10.20 11.06 26.18
CA LEU A 27 11.37 10.26 26.53
C LEU A 27 12.69 10.85 25.99
N ASP A 28 12.64 12.03 25.38
CA ASP A 28 13.78 12.69 24.73
C ASP A 28 14.52 11.78 23.73
N LEU A 29 13.76 11.05 22.92
CA LEU A 29 14.29 10.14 21.91
C LEU A 29 14.49 10.87 20.57
N ASN A 30 15.67 10.64 19.96
CA ASN A 30 15.94 11.10 18.61
C ASN A 30 15.25 10.16 17.59
N ILE A 31 14.06 10.55 17.12
CA ILE A 31 13.24 9.73 16.22
C ILE A 31 12.76 10.52 15.00
N ILE A 32 12.88 9.91 13.83
CA ILE A 32 12.21 10.32 12.59
C ILE A 32 11.06 9.36 12.32
N THR A 33 9.85 9.89 12.24
CA THR A 33 8.67 9.12 11.85
C THR A 33 8.31 9.39 10.40
N VAL A 34 8.21 8.33 9.59
CA VAL A 34 7.88 8.39 8.17
C VAL A 34 6.43 8.01 7.97
N ASP A 35 5.61 8.92 7.42
CA ASP A 35 4.27 8.59 6.92
C ASP A 35 4.38 8.15 5.47
N CYS A 36 4.25 6.84 5.25
CA CYS A 36 4.41 6.26 3.90
C CYS A 36 3.14 6.31 3.05
N TYR A 37 2.00 6.78 3.59
CA TYR A 37 0.68 6.86 2.92
C TYR A 37 0.13 5.52 2.37
N VAL A 38 0.76 4.41 2.71
CA VAL A 38 0.42 3.05 2.30
C VAL A 38 0.52 2.10 3.48
N THR A 39 0.42 0.80 3.26
CA THR A 39 0.52 -0.21 4.31
C THR A 39 1.10 -1.52 3.76
N ALA A 40 1.27 -2.51 4.64
CA ALA A 40 1.66 -3.87 4.32
C ALA A 40 2.96 -3.96 3.49
N VAL A 41 2.91 -4.54 2.31
CA VAL A 41 4.07 -4.87 1.49
C VAL A 41 4.90 -3.65 1.10
N VAL A 42 4.24 -2.54 0.73
CA VAL A 42 4.95 -1.31 0.36
C VAL A 42 5.67 -0.69 1.56
N GLN A 43 5.06 -0.77 2.74
CA GLN A 43 5.70 -0.34 3.99
C GLN A 43 6.94 -1.19 4.29
N GLU A 44 6.86 -2.51 4.11
CA GLU A 44 8.00 -3.42 4.28
C GLU A 44 9.11 -3.11 3.26
N TYR A 45 8.75 -2.91 2.00
CA TYR A 45 9.69 -2.54 0.94
C TYR A 45 10.45 -1.24 1.29
N LEU A 46 9.74 -0.21 1.74
CA LEU A 46 10.34 1.05 2.16
C LEU A 46 11.33 0.86 3.31
N ILE A 47 10.96 0.08 4.33
CA ILE A 47 11.87 -0.23 5.45
C ILE A 47 13.14 -0.93 4.95
N LYS A 48 13.02 -1.90 4.05
CA LYS A 48 14.18 -2.59 3.46
C LYS A 48 15.09 -1.63 2.68
N ARG A 49 14.51 -0.70 1.92
CA ARG A 49 15.26 0.33 1.17
C ARG A 49 16.01 1.27 2.11
N ILE A 50 15.37 1.77 3.16
CA ILE A 50 15.98 2.64 4.18
C ILE A 50 17.13 1.89 4.90
N LYS A 51 16.88 0.64 5.32
CA LYS A 51 17.90 -0.18 5.97
C LYS A 51 19.12 -0.38 5.09
N LYS A 52 18.92 -0.74 3.81
CA LYS A 52 20.01 -0.92 2.85
C LYS A 52 20.83 0.37 2.68
N ALA A 53 20.17 1.51 2.50
CA ALA A 53 20.84 2.80 2.38
C ALA A 53 21.67 3.14 3.62
N HIS A 54 21.16 2.84 4.82
CA HIS A 54 21.91 3.02 6.06
C HIS A 54 23.16 2.10 6.14
N GLU A 55 23.02 0.83 5.76
CA GLU A 55 24.13 -0.12 5.73
C GLU A 55 25.23 0.28 4.71
N GLU A 56 24.84 0.95 3.63
CA GLU A 56 25.74 1.52 2.62
C GLU A 56 26.31 2.89 3.01
N ASN A 57 26.06 3.36 4.24
CA ASN A 57 26.48 4.67 4.77
C ASN A 57 25.99 5.86 3.94
N VAL A 58 24.81 5.75 3.35
CA VAL A 58 24.13 6.84 2.66
C VAL A 58 23.73 7.89 3.70
N ASN A 59 23.90 9.18 3.38
CA ASN A 59 23.59 10.26 4.31
C ASN A 59 22.08 10.46 4.49
N ASP A 60 21.67 11.16 5.55
CA ASP A 60 20.26 11.35 5.92
C ASP A 60 19.45 12.05 4.83
N LEU A 61 20.05 12.95 4.05
CA LEU A 61 19.38 13.65 2.96
C LEU A 61 19.03 12.69 1.81
N GLU A 62 19.97 11.81 1.45
CA GLU A 62 19.75 10.79 0.43
C GLU A 62 18.75 9.74 0.90
N ILE A 63 18.73 9.36 2.19
CA ILE A 63 17.69 8.49 2.77
C ILE A 63 16.31 9.15 2.63
N GLN A 64 16.19 10.45 2.85
CA GLN A 64 14.94 11.18 2.64
C GLN A 64 14.52 11.19 1.16
N LEU A 65 15.45 11.36 0.23
CA LEU A 65 15.17 11.31 -1.20
C LEU A 65 14.66 9.94 -1.63
N ILE A 66 15.32 8.85 -1.22
CA ILE A 66 14.89 7.46 -1.46
C ILE A 66 13.49 7.23 -0.87
N THR A 67 13.23 7.72 0.34
CA THR A 67 11.94 7.61 1.00
C THR A 67 10.84 8.30 0.19
N ASN A 68 11.08 9.53 -0.25
CA ASN A 68 10.13 10.31 -1.04
C ASN A 68 9.88 9.66 -2.41
N GLU A 69 10.91 9.16 -3.08
CA GLU A 69 10.80 8.45 -4.35
C GLU A 69 9.87 7.25 -4.24
N VAL A 70 10.06 6.39 -3.23
CA VAL A 70 9.17 5.25 -2.98
C VAL A 70 7.73 5.71 -2.70
N ILE A 71 7.54 6.73 -1.86
CA ILE A 71 6.22 7.25 -1.52
C ILE A 71 5.50 7.83 -2.74
N ASP A 72 6.22 8.52 -3.62
CA ASP A 72 5.65 9.18 -4.79
C ASP A 72 5.35 8.21 -5.94
N SER A 73 6.05 7.08 -6.00
CA SER A 73 5.89 6.07 -7.04
C SER A 73 5.00 4.89 -6.62
N CYS A 74 4.65 4.75 -5.34
CA CYS A 74 3.88 3.60 -4.87
C CYS A 74 2.36 3.81 -4.94
N ASN A 75 1.63 2.71 -5.16
CA ASN A 75 0.19 2.65 -5.07
C ASN A 75 -0.24 1.28 -4.53
N THR A 76 -1.26 1.25 -3.67
CA THR A 76 -1.87 0.01 -3.21
C THR A 76 -3.29 -0.07 -3.75
N LEU A 77 -3.55 -1.05 -4.61
CA LEU A 77 -4.88 -1.34 -5.13
C LEU A 77 -5.54 -2.42 -4.28
N ILE A 78 -6.80 -2.20 -3.89
CA ILE A 78 -7.54 -3.10 -3.02
C ILE A 78 -8.84 -3.52 -3.73
N ILE A 79 -9.05 -4.83 -3.83
CA ILE A 79 -10.28 -5.40 -4.39
C ILE A 79 -10.90 -6.24 -3.27
N PRO A 80 -11.84 -5.68 -2.50
CA PRO A 80 -12.43 -6.38 -1.38
C PRO A 80 -13.47 -7.40 -1.86
N GLU A 81 -13.48 -8.58 -1.26
CA GLU A 81 -14.57 -9.54 -1.41
C GLU A 81 -15.83 -9.05 -0.68
N ASN A 82 -15.64 -8.45 0.49
CA ASN A 82 -16.71 -7.87 1.30
C ASN A 82 -16.40 -6.41 1.67
N LEU A 83 -17.16 -5.50 1.04
CA LEU A 83 -17.01 -4.06 1.25
C LEU A 83 -17.52 -3.60 2.63
N ASP A 84 -18.46 -4.32 3.24
CA ASP A 84 -19.08 -3.92 4.51
C ASP A 84 -18.06 -3.88 5.66
N GLN A 85 -17.09 -4.78 5.66
CA GLN A 85 -16.03 -4.79 6.67
C GLN A 85 -15.16 -3.53 6.58
N LEU A 86 -14.75 -3.14 5.38
CA LEU A 86 -13.97 -1.91 5.17
C LEU A 86 -14.74 -0.65 5.58
N ILE A 87 -16.05 -0.60 5.29
CA ILE A 87 -16.90 0.52 5.69
C ILE A 87 -17.00 0.62 7.21
N ARG A 88 -17.24 -0.50 7.89
CA ARG A 88 -17.28 -0.56 9.36
C ARG A 88 -15.95 -0.15 10.00
N GLY A 89 -14.84 -0.45 9.36
CA GLY A 89 -13.51 -0.05 9.80
C GLY A 89 -13.31 1.46 9.88
N GLY A 90 -14.07 2.26 9.13
CA GLY A 90 -14.06 3.73 9.19
C GLY A 90 -12.78 4.38 8.62
N ARG A 91 -11.93 3.63 7.89
CA ARG A 91 -10.69 4.13 7.27
C ARG A 91 -10.89 4.59 5.82
N MET A 92 -12.07 4.39 5.27
CA MET A 92 -12.42 4.87 3.94
C MET A 92 -12.68 6.38 3.94
N THR A 93 -12.47 7.01 2.78
CA THR A 93 -12.93 8.39 2.59
C THR A 93 -14.47 8.45 2.68
N PRO A 94 -15.08 9.60 3.06
CA PRO A 94 -16.53 9.73 3.11
C PRO A 94 -17.22 9.42 1.78
N LEU A 95 -16.54 9.68 0.65
CA LEU A 95 -17.06 9.38 -0.68
C LEU A 95 -17.04 7.88 -0.96
N ALA A 96 -15.95 7.20 -0.66
CA ALA A 96 -15.82 5.75 -0.83
C ALA A 96 -16.79 4.98 0.09
N ALA A 97 -17.01 5.42 1.32
CA ALA A 97 -17.94 4.79 2.26
C ALA A 97 -19.40 4.78 1.75
N LYS A 98 -19.78 5.70 0.84
CA LYS A 98 -21.12 5.70 0.22
C LYS A 98 -21.33 4.51 -0.73
N LEU A 99 -20.27 3.80 -1.15
CA LEU A 99 -20.37 2.63 -2.01
C LEU A 99 -21.20 1.49 -1.37
N GLY A 100 -21.17 1.35 -0.04
CA GLY A 100 -21.96 0.34 0.66
C GLY A 100 -23.46 0.44 0.47
N LYS A 101 -23.97 1.58 -0.02
CA LYS A 101 -25.40 1.76 -0.38
C LYS A 101 -25.73 1.26 -1.80
N LEU A 102 -24.71 0.88 -2.57
CA LEU A 102 -24.89 0.41 -3.95
C LEU A 102 -24.93 -1.12 -3.98
N LEU A 103 -26.01 -1.66 -4.52
CA LEU A 103 -26.15 -3.10 -4.68
C LEU A 103 -25.24 -3.63 -5.81
N LYS A 104 -24.60 -4.78 -5.55
CA LYS A 104 -23.85 -5.56 -6.57
C LYS A 104 -22.72 -4.76 -7.24
N ILE A 105 -21.85 -4.17 -6.46
CA ILE A 105 -20.59 -3.59 -6.95
C ILE A 105 -19.39 -4.35 -6.41
N ALA A 106 -18.32 -4.39 -7.22
CA ALA A 106 -16.99 -4.85 -6.85
C ALA A 106 -16.01 -3.71 -7.16
N PRO A 107 -15.79 -2.77 -6.23
CA PRO A 107 -14.96 -1.62 -6.50
C PRO A 107 -13.47 -2.00 -6.56
N VAL A 108 -12.71 -1.25 -7.33
CA VAL A 108 -11.27 -1.12 -7.14
C VAL A 108 -11.05 0.08 -6.25
N LEU A 109 -10.44 -0.14 -5.10
CA LEU A 109 -10.06 0.90 -4.15
C LEU A 109 -8.55 1.13 -4.23
N GLN A 110 -8.08 2.25 -3.69
CA GLN A 110 -6.66 2.59 -3.64
C GLN A 110 -6.28 3.26 -2.32
N ILE A 111 -5.01 3.11 -1.95
CA ILE A 111 -4.34 3.86 -0.90
C ILE A 111 -3.01 4.36 -1.45
N ASN A 112 -2.77 5.65 -1.37
CA ASN A 112 -1.52 6.28 -1.78
C ASN A 112 -1.42 7.70 -1.19
N LYS A 113 -0.40 8.44 -1.57
CA LYS A 113 -0.20 9.84 -1.14
C LYS A 113 -1.35 10.74 -1.56
N ALA A 114 -1.91 10.58 -2.77
CA ALA A 114 -3.03 11.40 -3.26
C ALA A 114 -4.32 11.20 -2.45
N THR A 115 -4.52 10.02 -1.84
CA THR A 115 -5.64 9.75 -0.93
C THR A 115 -5.32 10.10 0.54
N SER A 116 -4.15 10.68 0.80
CA SER A 116 -3.65 10.97 2.15
C SER A 116 -3.60 9.70 3.04
N GLY A 117 -3.28 8.56 2.46
CA GLY A 117 -3.22 7.27 3.14
C GLY A 117 -4.58 6.70 3.57
N ARG A 118 -5.70 7.23 3.06
CA ARG A 118 -7.04 6.69 3.29
C ARG A 118 -7.49 5.81 2.13
N ILE A 119 -8.37 4.86 2.42
CA ILE A 119 -8.97 4.02 1.39
C ILE A 119 -9.97 4.85 0.58
N ASP A 120 -9.72 5.01 -0.71
CA ASP A 120 -10.61 5.74 -1.62
C ASP A 120 -10.99 4.90 -2.84
N THR A 121 -12.00 5.35 -3.57
CA THR A 121 -12.50 4.67 -4.76
C THR A 121 -11.69 5.07 -5.99
N LEU A 122 -11.07 4.10 -6.63
CA LEU A 122 -10.46 4.27 -7.94
C LEU A 122 -11.49 4.00 -9.05
N GLN A 123 -12.14 2.84 -9.01
CA GLN A 123 -13.07 2.39 -10.05
C GLN A 123 -14.28 1.68 -9.46
N LYS A 124 -15.43 1.75 -10.17
CA LYS A 124 -16.67 1.05 -9.80
C LYS A 124 -17.04 0.09 -10.91
N VAL A 125 -16.99 -1.20 -10.60
CA VAL A 125 -17.39 -2.26 -11.52
C VAL A 125 -18.38 -3.21 -10.85
N ARG A 126 -18.94 -4.17 -11.59
CA ARG A 126 -19.98 -5.06 -11.07
C ARG A 126 -19.51 -6.45 -10.69
N THR A 127 -18.30 -6.83 -11.10
CA THR A 127 -17.78 -8.18 -10.86
C THR A 127 -16.33 -8.13 -10.43
N PHE A 128 -15.95 -9.07 -9.59
CA PHE A 128 -14.57 -9.22 -9.11
C PHE A 128 -13.57 -9.37 -10.29
N ARG A 129 -13.93 -10.17 -11.30
CA ARG A 129 -13.10 -10.32 -12.51
C ARG A 129 -12.84 -8.99 -13.22
N LYS A 130 -13.87 -8.15 -13.38
CA LYS A 130 -13.68 -6.81 -13.95
C LYS A 130 -12.86 -5.88 -13.06
N ALA A 131 -12.96 -6.06 -11.75
CA ALA A 131 -12.12 -5.29 -10.81
C ALA A 131 -10.64 -5.64 -10.98
N LEU A 132 -10.30 -6.93 -11.12
CA LEU A 132 -8.93 -7.37 -11.42
C LEU A 132 -8.41 -6.81 -12.76
N GLU A 133 -9.24 -6.86 -13.81
CA GLU A 133 -8.90 -6.26 -15.12
C GLU A 133 -8.62 -4.75 -14.97
N LYS A 134 -9.46 -4.02 -14.23
CA LYS A 134 -9.30 -2.59 -14.00
C LYS A 134 -8.10 -2.23 -13.13
N ALA A 135 -7.73 -3.09 -12.19
CA ALA A 135 -6.49 -2.93 -11.44
C ALA A 135 -5.26 -3.05 -12.36
N MET A 136 -5.25 -4.05 -13.25
CA MET A 136 -4.17 -4.18 -14.24
C MET A 136 -4.16 -3.02 -15.26
N ASP A 137 -5.32 -2.50 -15.68
CA ASP A 137 -5.39 -1.30 -16.53
C ASP A 137 -4.78 -0.08 -15.80
N GLN A 138 -5.02 0.06 -14.49
CA GLN A 138 -4.41 1.12 -13.69
C GLN A 138 -2.89 0.98 -13.62
N MET A 139 -2.38 -0.24 -13.47
CA MET A 139 -0.93 -0.49 -13.46
C MET A 139 -0.27 -0.07 -14.80
N GLU A 140 -0.95 -0.19 -15.93
CA GLU A 140 -0.44 0.34 -17.20
C GLU A 140 -0.40 1.87 -17.21
N ILE A 141 -1.43 2.51 -16.63
CA ILE A 141 -1.46 3.97 -16.46
C ILE A 141 -0.34 4.42 -15.53
N ASP A 142 -0.06 3.66 -14.48
CA ASP A 142 1.03 3.89 -13.53
C ASP A 142 2.41 3.50 -14.12
N HIS A 143 2.47 3.13 -15.40
CA HIS A 143 3.69 2.79 -16.16
C HIS A 143 4.49 1.58 -15.64
N VAL A 144 3.84 0.61 -15.00
CA VAL A 144 4.48 -0.57 -14.40
C VAL A 144 5.34 -1.39 -15.37
N ASN A 145 5.14 -1.28 -16.68
CA ASN A 145 5.94 -1.99 -17.67
C ASN A 145 6.98 -1.10 -18.39
N GLN A 146 7.13 0.14 -17.93
CA GLN A 146 8.05 1.12 -18.51
C GLN A 146 9.24 1.31 -17.55
N GLY A 147 10.36 0.68 -17.84
CA GLY A 147 11.54 0.64 -16.98
C GLY A 147 11.77 -0.74 -16.37
N ASP A 148 12.85 -0.89 -15.64
CA ASP A 148 13.32 -2.20 -15.18
C ASP A 148 13.17 -2.43 -13.67
N ASP A 149 12.59 -1.46 -12.92
CA ASP A 149 12.61 -1.44 -11.46
C ASP A 149 11.22 -1.52 -10.79
N TRP A 150 10.20 -2.05 -11.49
CA TRP A 150 8.90 -2.21 -10.88
C TRP A 150 8.81 -3.48 -10.05
N HIS A 151 8.55 -3.30 -8.76
CA HIS A 151 8.25 -4.37 -7.81
C HIS A 151 6.75 -4.41 -7.53
N VAL A 152 6.11 -5.54 -7.78
CA VAL A 152 4.67 -5.71 -7.64
C VAL A 152 4.37 -6.87 -6.72
N ALA A 153 3.59 -6.64 -5.67
CA ALA A 153 3.15 -7.69 -4.77
C ALA A 153 1.65 -7.95 -4.91
N ILE A 154 1.30 -9.21 -5.13
CA ILE A 154 -0.08 -9.70 -5.05
C ILE A 154 -0.30 -10.21 -3.65
N ALA A 155 -0.93 -9.40 -2.81
CA ALA A 155 -1.23 -9.74 -1.43
C ALA A 155 -2.62 -10.37 -1.32
N HIS A 156 -2.73 -11.50 -0.62
CA HIS A 156 -4.01 -12.18 -0.40
C HIS A 156 -4.19 -12.63 1.05
N VAL A 157 -5.43 -12.90 1.43
CA VAL A 157 -5.78 -13.53 2.71
C VAL A 157 -6.56 -14.79 2.39
N ASN A 158 -5.96 -15.94 2.69
CA ASN A 158 -6.54 -17.27 2.48
C ASN A 158 -7.17 -17.50 1.08
N ASN A 159 -6.56 -16.91 0.04
CA ASN A 159 -7.06 -17.00 -1.35
C ASN A 159 -5.92 -17.22 -2.35
N ILE A 160 -5.08 -18.21 -2.07
CA ILE A 160 -3.88 -18.51 -2.88
C ILE A 160 -4.22 -18.87 -4.34
N SER A 161 -5.34 -19.55 -4.58
CA SER A 161 -5.72 -19.98 -5.93
C SER A 161 -5.99 -18.80 -6.87
N GLU A 162 -6.70 -17.78 -6.37
CA GLU A 162 -7.00 -16.56 -7.14
C GLU A 162 -5.73 -15.71 -7.29
N ALA A 163 -4.92 -15.61 -6.23
CA ALA A 163 -3.65 -14.90 -6.29
C ALA A 163 -2.69 -15.51 -7.33
N GLN A 164 -2.58 -16.83 -7.40
CA GLN A 164 -1.78 -17.51 -8.43
C GLN A 164 -2.35 -17.35 -9.84
N SER A 165 -3.70 -17.33 -9.98
CA SER A 165 -4.34 -17.05 -11.27
C SER A 165 -4.02 -15.62 -11.72
N LEU A 166 -4.08 -14.66 -10.81
CA LEU A 166 -3.74 -13.27 -11.07
C LEU A 166 -2.26 -13.12 -11.43
N TYR A 167 -1.37 -13.78 -10.67
CA TYR A 167 0.08 -13.78 -10.93
C TYR A 167 0.40 -14.16 -12.40
N ARG A 168 -0.20 -15.24 -12.92
CA ARG A 168 0.03 -15.66 -14.30
C ARG A 168 -0.38 -14.59 -15.30
N LYS A 169 -1.56 -14.00 -15.14
CA LYS A 169 -2.07 -12.92 -16.01
C LYS A 169 -1.19 -11.68 -15.96
N MET A 170 -0.71 -11.34 -14.76
CA MET A 170 0.15 -10.18 -14.58
C MET A 170 1.54 -10.41 -15.15
N SER A 171 2.13 -11.61 -14.98
CA SER A 171 3.42 -11.96 -15.57
C SER A 171 3.39 -11.93 -17.11
N ASP A 172 2.26 -12.34 -17.71
CA ASP A 172 2.09 -12.24 -19.15
C ASP A 172 1.93 -10.77 -19.63
N ARG A 173 1.24 -9.93 -18.84
CA ARG A 173 0.95 -8.53 -19.20
C ARG A 173 2.10 -7.58 -18.86
N PHE A 174 2.85 -7.86 -17.79
CA PHE A 174 3.94 -7.04 -17.25
C PHE A 174 5.26 -7.84 -17.15
N PRO A 175 5.84 -8.28 -18.27
CA PRO A 175 6.98 -9.19 -18.25
C PRO A 175 8.29 -8.57 -17.71
N LYS A 176 8.34 -7.26 -17.53
CA LYS A 176 9.49 -6.55 -16.96
C LYS A 176 9.35 -6.28 -15.45
N ALA A 177 8.17 -6.44 -14.89
CA ALA A 177 7.94 -6.23 -13.46
C ALA A 177 8.39 -7.46 -12.66
N GLU A 178 9.03 -7.23 -11.52
CA GLU A 178 9.25 -8.28 -10.53
C GLU A 178 7.95 -8.48 -9.75
N ILE A 179 7.32 -9.65 -9.92
CA ILE A 179 6.01 -9.94 -9.33
C ILE A 179 6.13 -11.04 -8.29
N GLU A 180 5.64 -10.78 -7.07
CA GLU A 180 5.58 -11.77 -6.00
C GLU A 180 4.15 -11.99 -5.49
N VAL A 181 3.90 -13.15 -4.86
CA VAL A 181 2.63 -13.46 -4.19
C VAL A 181 2.88 -13.62 -2.70
N ILE A 182 2.14 -12.88 -1.88
CA ILE A 182 2.33 -12.80 -0.43
C ILE A 182 1.00 -13.07 0.27
N GLU A 183 1.04 -13.92 1.30
CA GLU A 183 -0.09 -14.09 2.20
C GLU A 183 -0.02 -13.09 3.35
N LEU A 184 -1.06 -12.27 3.51
CA LEU A 184 -1.20 -11.36 4.64
C LEU A 184 -1.87 -12.06 5.82
N CYS A 185 -1.42 -11.76 7.02
CA CYS A 185 -2.11 -12.20 8.22
C CYS A 185 -3.46 -11.47 8.38
N SER A 186 -4.46 -12.15 8.96
CA SER A 186 -5.82 -11.63 9.13
C SER A 186 -5.91 -10.22 9.76
N PRO A 187 -5.09 -9.84 10.78
CA PRO A 187 -5.13 -8.49 11.35
C PRO A 187 -4.73 -7.36 10.39
N VAL A 188 -3.98 -7.67 9.33
CA VAL A 188 -3.59 -6.67 8.31
C VAL A 188 -4.69 -6.47 7.27
N ALA A 189 -5.56 -7.46 7.13
CA ALA A 189 -6.63 -7.49 6.14
C ALA A 189 -8.01 -7.12 6.70
N ALA A 190 -8.13 -6.95 8.00
CA ALA A 190 -9.40 -6.69 8.69
C ALA A 190 -9.79 -5.20 8.77
#